data_77569c38a8631f8b9e1df6c0877f213b
#
_entry.id   77569c38a8631f8b9e1df6c0877f213b
#
_cell.length_a   1.000
_cell.length_b   1.000
_cell.length_c   1.000
_cell.angle_alpha   90.00
_cell.angle_beta   90.00
_cell.angle_gamma   90.00
#
_symmetry.space_group_name_H-M   'P 1'
#
loop_
_entity.id
_entity.type
_entity.pdbx_description
1 polymer ?
#
loop_
_entity_poly.entity_id
_entity_poly.type
_entity_poly.pdbx_seq_one_letter_code
_entity_poly.pdbx_strand_id
1 'polypeptide(L)'
;MKAKLLLIFSLSFYLFSCNGQNSHIPAAVTSAAPVKINRFDKELLKLVETNDSSMQARLVREYPQMLDILGKGILNMKSPAMPGFFDKLANYYSEPTLKGLYTDAVRQYDNVSQIEQALGNGFTWLKTCFPSMQIPAIYMHVSGFNQNVLVGDSLLSISIDKYLGEEYPLYQDFFYDFQRRLMTPEHIVPDYLAGWLMSEYPFEGKENVLLDRMIYEGKIKYLIHQAFPELKPEVLMGYTETS
;
A
#
# COMPACT_ATOMS: atom_id res chain seq x y z
N MET A 1 59.03 -38.36 -51.16
CA MET A 1 58.87 -37.05 -50.52
C MET A 1 57.40 -36.95 -50.17
N LYS A 2 57.05 -37.03 -48.88
CA LYS A 2 55.63 -37.01 -48.39
C LYS A 2 55.28 -35.60 -47.92
N ALA A 3 54.42 -34.91 -48.64
CA ALA A 3 53.87 -33.60 -48.18
C ALA A 3 52.87 -33.82 -47.04
N LYS A 4 53.18 -33.22 -45.89
CA LYS A 4 52.21 -33.20 -44.76
C LYS A 4 51.28 -32.02 -44.95
N LEU A 5 50.01 -32.32 -45.23
CA LEU A 5 48.91 -31.36 -45.25
C LEU A 5 48.60 -30.96 -43.81
N LEU A 6 48.86 -29.74 -43.42
CA LEU A 6 48.52 -29.21 -42.11
C LEU A 6 47.10 -28.63 -42.16
N LEU A 7 46.16 -29.39 -41.59
CA LEU A 7 44.76 -28.96 -41.50
C LEU A 7 44.64 -28.02 -40.30
N ILE A 8 44.57 -26.71 -40.56
CA ILE A 8 44.29 -25.72 -39.53
C ILE A 8 42.80 -25.73 -39.28
N PHE A 9 42.40 -26.36 -38.16
CA PHE A 9 41.01 -26.34 -37.68
C PHE A 9 40.79 -24.97 -37.03
N SER A 10 40.20 -24.03 -37.79
CA SER A 10 39.77 -22.75 -37.28
C SER A 10 38.53 -22.98 -36.38
N LEU A 11 38.79 -23.01 -35.06
CA LEU A 11 37.74 -23.07 -34.06
C LEU A 11 37.14 -21.67 -33.94
N SER A 12 36.10 -21.40 -34.73
CA SER A 12 35.30 -20.19 -34.63
C SER A 12 34.53 -20.25 -33.32
N PHE A 13 35.06 -19.61 -32.27
CA PHE A 13 34.30 -19.28 -31.07
C PHE A 13 33.17 -18.30 -31.47
N TYR A 14 32.02 -18.83 -31.72
CA TYR A 14 30.82 -18.03 -31.69
C TYR A 14 30.63 -17.54 -30.24
N LEU A 15 31.11 -16.35 -29.98
CA LEU A 15 30.68 -15.59 -28.83
C LEU A 15 29.18 -15.35 -29.03
N PHE A 16 28.39 -16.22 -28.45
CA PHE A 16 27.00 -15.88 -28.13
C PHE A 16 27.13 -14.71 -27.14
N SER A 17 27.24 -13.50 -27.70
CA SER A 17 26.88 -12.31 -26.97
C SER A 17 25.43 -12.57 -26.48
N CYS A 18 25.26 -12.84 -25.19
CA CYS A 18 23.97 -12.64 -24.55
C CYS A 18 23.62 -11.20 -24.90
N ASN A 19 22.76 -11.02 -25.88
CA ASN A 19 21.99 -9.83 -26.02
C ASN A 19 21.18 -9.77 -24.72
N GLY A 20 21.74 -9.11 -23.70
CA GLY A 20 20.97 -8.70 -22.55
C GLY A 20 19.77 -8.00 -23.13
N GLN A 21 18.61 -8.64 -23.06
CA GLN A 21 17.37 -7.91 -23.22
C GLN A 21 17.51 -6.75 -22.25
N ASN A 22 17.79 -5.57 -22.80
CA ASN A 22 17.58 -4.34 -22.06
C ASN A 22 16.13 -4.43 -21.62
N SER A 23 15.91 -4.86 -20.39
CA SER A 23 14.62 -4.77 -19.75
C SER A 23 14.31 -3.28 -19.74
N HIS A 24 13.54 -2.84 -20.73
CA HIS A 24 13.19 -1.43 -20.89
C HIS A 24 12.25 -1.13 -19.73
N ILE A 25 12.83 -0.63 -18.63
CA ILE A 25 12.03 -0.12 -17.51
C ILE A 25 11.23 1.05 -18.06
N PRO A 26 9.89 1.02 -18.00
CA PRO A 26 9.08 2.11 -18.51
C PRO A 26 9.42 3.43 -17.81
N ALA A 27 9.35 4.54 -18.52
CA ALA A 27 9.48 5.85 -17.89
C ALA A 27 8.34 6.09 -16.88
N ALA A 28 8.62 6.85 -15.83
CA ALA A 28 7.61 7.24 -14.86
C ALA A 28 6.43 7.95 -15.53
N VAL A 29 5.22 7.68 -15.05
CA VAL A 29 3.99 8.28 -15.56
C VAL A 29 3.63 9.49 -14.70
N THR A 30 3.40 10.65 -15.32
CA THR A 30 3.16 11.92 -14.62
C THR A 30 1.76 12.50 -14.85
N SER A 31 0.98 11.93 -15.77
CA SER A 31 -0.31 12.49 -16.21
C SER A 31 -1.38 11.43 -16.48
N ALA A 32 -1.42 10.38 -15.65
CA ALA A 32 -2.50 9.40 -15.71
C ALA A 32 -3.82 10.00 -15.17
N ALA A 33 -4.94 9.34 -15.49
CA ALA A 33 -6.20 9.65 -14.81
C ALA A 33 -6.08 9.33 -13.30
N PRO A 34 -6.58 10.21 -12.41
CA PRO A 34 -6.55 9.96 -10.99
C PRO A 34 -7.40 8.74 -10.63
N VAL A 35 -6.94 7.98 -9.62
CA VAL A 35 -7.71 6.88 -9.04
C VAL A 35 -8.55 7.41 -7.89
N LYS A 36 -9.87 7.28 -7.99
CA LYS A 36 -10.78 7.76 -6.96
C LYS A 36 -10.61 7.00 -5.64
N ILE A 37 -10.49 7.74 -4.55
CA ILE A 37 -10.50 7.21 -3.19
C ILE A 37 -11.92 7.28 -2.61
N ASN A 38 -12.42 6.14 -2.19
CA ASN A 38 -13.70 6.05 -1.48
C ASN A 38 -13.47 6.41 0.00
N ARG A 39 -14.05 7.52 0.45
CA ARG A 39 -13.84 8.13 1.77
C ARG A 39 -14.73 7.46 2.83
N PHE A 40 -14.50 6.16 3.04
CA PHE A 40 -15.17 5.41 4.11
C PHE A 40 -14.86 6.00 5.49
N ASP A 41 -13.67 6.50 5.70
CA ASP A 41 -13.25 7.24 6.89
C ASP A 41 -14.21 8.38 7.24
N LYS A 42 -14.55 9.24 6.28
CA LYS A 42 -15.48 10.37 6.51
C LYS A 42 -16.91 9.90 6.82
N GLU A 43 -17.38 8.88 6.11
CA GLU A 43 -18.73 8.38 6.31
C GLU A 43 -18.89 7.66 7.67
N LEU A 44 -17.86 6.90 8.07
CA LEU A 44 -17.88 6.24 9.38
C LEU A 44 -17.77 7.26 10.53
N LEU A 45 -16.94 8.31 10.40
CA LEU A 45 -16.88 9.36 11.42
C LEU A 45 -18.24 10.03 11.62
N LYS A 46 -18.95 10.36 10.54
CA LYS A 46 -20.32 10.92 10.63
C LYS A 46 -21.28 9.98 11.36
N LEU A 47 -21.21 8.67 11.09
CA LEU A 47 -22.04 7.71 11.82
C LEU A 47 -21.71 7.72 13.31
N VAL A 48 -20.43 7.73 13.68
CA VAL A 48 -20.01 7.75 15.10
C VAL A 48 -20.48 9.02 15.82
N GLU A 49 -20.51 10.15 15.10
CA GLU A 49 -20.94 11.44 15.66
C GLU A 49 -22.47 11.56 15.80
N THR A 50 -23.23 11.01 14.85
CA THR A 50 -24.68 11.21 14.78
C THR A 50 -25.49 10.02 15.29
N ASN A 51 -24.91 8.82 15.23
CA ASN A 51 -25.57 7.53 15.50
C ASN A 51 -26.90 7.35 14.73
N ASP A 52 -26.96 7.87 13.50
CA ASP A 52 -28.17 7.89 12.69
C ASP A 52 -28.37 6.53 11.99
N SER A 53 -29.55 5.93 12.18
CA SER A 53 -29.93 4.66 11.56
C SER A 53 -29.97 4.70 10.03
N SER A 54 -30.27 5.87 9.44
CA SER A 54 -30.21 6.03 7.97
C SER A 54 -28.78 5.94 7.45
N MET A 55 -27.81 6.45 8.21
CA MET A 55 -26.36 6.31 7.93
C MET A 55 -25.91 4.85 8.06
N GLN A 56 -26.41 4.10 9.05
CA GLN A 56 -26.12 2.67 9.18
C GLN A 56 -26.55 1.90 7.92
N ALA A 57 -27.79 2.11 7.49
CA ALA A 57 -28.33 1.47 6.28
C ALA A 57 -27.53 1.84 5.01
N ARG A 58 -27.10 3.10 4.93
CA ARG A 58 -26.25 3.59 3.83
C ARG A 58 -24.87 2.91 3.83
N LEU A 59 -24.22 2.84 4.98
CA LEU A 59 -22.90 2.19 5.09
C LEU A 59 -22.97 0.71 4.73
N VAL A 60 -24.01 -0.02 5.17
CA VAL A 60 -24.21 -1.43 4.79
C VAL A 60 -24.38 -1.59 3.29
N ARG A 61 -25.05 -0.66 2.61
CA ARG A 61 -25.25 -0.72 1.17
C ARG A 61 -24.02 -0.32 0.37
N GLU A 62 -23.30 0.74 0.78
CA GLU A 62 -22.23 1.35 -0.01
C GLU A 62 -20.85 0.79 0.35
N TYR A 63 -20.65 0.29 1.58
CA TYR A 63 -19.36 -0.16 2.10
C TYR A 63 -19.42 -1.54 2.80
N PRO A 64 -20.13 -2.54 2.23
CA PRO A 64 -20.33 -3.82 2.91
C PRO A 64 -19.03 -4.54 3.23
N GLN A 65 -18.08 -4.53 2.29
CA GLN A 65 -16.77 -5.17 2.48
C GLN A 65 -15.93 -4.47 3.56
N MET A 66 -15.94 -3.13 3.61
CA MET A 66 -15.22 -2.39 4.63
C MET A 66 -15.79 -2.66 6.03
N LEU A 67 -17.10 -2.69 6.17
CA LEU A 67 -17.75 -3.04 7.44
C LEU A 67 -17.45 -4.49 7.88
N ASP A 68 -17.40 -5.41 6.93
CA ASP A 68 -17.08 -6.82 7.19
C ASP A 68 -15.64 -6.99 7.69
N ILE A 69 -14.70 -6.29 7.05
CA ILE A 69 -13.28 -6.29 7.44
C ILE A 69 -13.09 -5.65 8.83
N LEU A 70 -13.70 -4.48 9.08
CA LEU A 70 -13.65 -3.84 10.39
C LEU A 70 -14.32 -4.71 11.47
N GLY A 71 -15.44 -5.31 11.15
CA GLY A 71 -16.15 -6.22 12.06
C GLY A 71 -15.25 -7.37 12.50
N LYS A 72 -14.60 -8.03 11.56
CA LYS A 72 -13.72 -9.16 11.84
C LYS A 72 -12.41 -8.73 12.52
N GLY A 73 -11.79 -7.66 12.01
CA GLY A 73 -10.45 -7.24 12.43
C GLY A 73 -10.41 -6.46 13.75
N ILE A 74 -11.45 -5.65 14.03
CA ILE A 74 -11.46 -4.74 15.18
C ILE A 74 -12.51 -5.17 16.21
N LEU A 75 -13.72 -5.49 15.76
CA LEU A 75 -14.84 -5.72 16.67
C LEU A 75 -15.00 -7.18 17.11
N ASN A 76 -14.26 -8.10 16.50
CA ASN A 76 -14.47 -9.55 16.67
C ASN A 76 -15.90 -9.99 16.34
N MET A 77 -16.50 -9.39 15.31
CA MET A 77 -17.85 -9.69 14.83
C MET A 77 -17.81 -10.15 13.38
N LYS A 78 -18.52 -11.24 13.07
CA LYS A 78 -18.42 -11.90 11.76
C LYS A 78 -19.17 -11.17 10.64
N SER A 79 -20.12 -10.31 10.97
CA SER A 79 -20.97 -9.63 9.97
C SER A 79 -21.61 -8.37 10.55
N PRO A 80 -21.78 -7.31 9.73
CA PRO A 80 -22.55 -6.13 10.10
C PRO A 80 -24.03 -6.41 10.44
N ALA A 81 -24.58 -7.54 9.99
CA ALA A 81 -25.94 -7.95 10.31
C ALA A 81 -26.10 -8.53 11.73
N MET A 82 -25.00 -8.74 12.46
CA MET A 82 -25.08 -9.22 13.84
C MET A 82 -25.70 -8.15 14.77
N PRO A 83 -26.61 -8.54 15.68
CA PRO A 83 -27.17 -7.62 16.66
C PRO A 83 -26.07 -6.89 17.45
N GLY A 84 -26.22 -5.59 17.64
CA GLY A 84 -25.27 -4.77 18.38
C GLY A 84 -23.98 -4.41 17.62
N PHE A 85 -23.88 -4.73 16.33
CA PHE A 85 -22.69 -4.39 15.53
C PHE A 85 -22.40 -2.89 15.55
N PHE A 86 -23.39 -2.08 15.20
CA PHE A 86 -23.24 -0.62 15.15
C PHE A 86 -23.06 0.02 16.53
N ASP A 87 -23.69 -0.55 17.58
CA ASP A 87 -23.45 -0.08 18.94
C ASP A 87 -22.02 -0.33 19.37
N LYS A 88 -21.47 -1.51 19.06
CA LYS A 88 -20.09 -1.86 19.35
C LYS A 88 -19.11 -1.01 18.54
N LEU A 89 -19.43 -0.74 17.28
CA LEU A 89 -18.65 0.13 16.40
C LEU A 89 -18.61 1.57 16.93
N ALA A 90 -19.79 2.12 17.29
CA ALA A 90 -19.91 3.45 17.87
C ALA A 90 -19.16 3.54 19.21
N ASN A 91 -19.31 2.56 20.08
CA ASN A 91 -18.60 2.53 21.37
C ASN A 91 -17.07 2.48 21.19
N TYR A 92 -16.57 1.70 20.24
CA TYR A 92 -15.14 1.63 19.94
C TYR A 92 -14.58 2.99 19.53
N TYR A 93 -15.21 3.65 18.57
CA TYR A 93 -14.74 4.93 18.03
C TYR A 93 -15.13 6.16 18.88
N SER A 94 -15.97 6.00 19.92
CA SER A 94 -16.31 7.07 20.86
C SER A 94 -15.34 7.22 22.03
N GLU A 95 -14.35 6.29 22.17
CA GLU A 95 -13.29 6.45 23.15
C GLU A 95 -12.55 7.79 22.87
N PRO A 96 -12.34 8.66 23.86
CA PRO A 96 -11.89 10.03 23.62
C PRO A 96 -10.59 10.16 22.85
N THR A 97 -9.59 9.33 23.15
CA THR A 97 -8.28 9.34 22.46
C THR A 97 -8.42 8.91 21.01
N LEU A 98 -9.16 7.83 20.77
CA LEU A 98 -9.40 7.31 19.43
C LEU A 98 -10.26 8.27 18.60
N LYS A 99 -11.26 8.90 19.21
CA LYS A 99 -12.08 9.91 18.55
C LYS A 99 -11.26 11.14 18.16
N GLY A 100 -10.35 11.60 19.03
CA GLY A 100 -9.41 12.66 18.74
C GLY A 100 -8.50 12.32 17.56
N LEU A 101 -7.87 11.15 17.60
CA LEU A 101 -7.05 10.60 16.52
C LEU A 101 -7.82 10.54 15.19
N TYR A 102 -9.06 10.04 15.24
CA TYR A 102 -9.91 9.94 14.06
C TYR A 102 -10.20 11.31 13.44
N THR A 103 -10.59 12.27 14.26
CA THR A 103 -10.87 13.64 13.83
C THR A 103 -9.65 14.30 13.21
N ASP A 104 -8.46 14.13 13.81
CA ASP A 104 -7.22 14.65 13.29
C ASP A 104 -6.85 14.03 11.95
N ALA A 105 -6.99 12.71 11.81
CA ALA A 105 -6.72 12.00 10.58
C ALA A 105 -7.64 12.46 9.43
N VAL A 106 -8.95 12.52 9.66
CA VAL A 106 -9.91 12.97 8.65
C VAL A 106 -9.68 14.45 8.27
N ARG A 107 -9.32 15.29 9.23
CA ARG A 107 -9.00 16.70 8.98
C ARG A 107 -7.73 16.87 8.13
N GLN A 108 -6.65 16.15 8.45
CA GLN A 108 -5.40 16.20 7.69
C GLN A 108 -5.60 15.74 6.24
N TYR A 109 -6.41 14.71 6.05
CA TYR A 109 -6.73 14.16 4.74
C TYR A 109 -8.09 14.60 4.20
N ASP A 110 -8.51 15.83 4.48
CA ASP A 110 -9.77 16.37 3.95
C ASP A 110 -9.75 16.43 2.43
N ASN A 111 -8.65 16.91 1.85
CA ASN A 111 -8.40 16.89 0.41
C ASN A 111 -7.36 15.81 0.07
N VAL A 112 -7.74 14.85 -0.77
CA VAL A 112 -6.89 13.73 -1.19
C VAL A 112 -6.55 13.74 -2.69
N SER A 113 -6.84 14.82 -3.40
CA SER A 113 -6.68 14.89 -4.85
C SER A 113 -5.24 14.62 -5.33
N GLN A 114 -4.24 15.04 -4.56
CA GLN A 114 -2.83 14.75 -4.88
C GLN A 114 -2.51 13.26 -4.70
N ILE A 115 -3.08 12.61 -3.68
CA ILE A 115 -2.93 11.17 -3.45
C ILE A 115 -3.62 10.39 -4.58
N GLU A 116 -4.84 10.81 -4.98
CA GLU A 116 -5.59 10.20 -6.09
C GLU A 116 -4.81 10.29 -7.41
N GLN A 117 -4.19 11.44 -7.68
CA GLN A 117 -3.37 11.64 -8.87
C GLN A 117 -2.10 10.77 -8.83
N ALA A 118 -1.40 10.74 -7.71
CA ALA A 118 -0.20 9.94 -7.55
C ALA A 118 -0.51 8.44 -7.64
N LEU A 119 -1.60 7.97 -7.05
CA LEU A 119 -2.07 6.58 -7.22
C LEU A 119 -2.39 6.27 -8.68
N GLY A 120 -3.04 7.18 -9.40
CA GLY A 120 -3.31 7.05 -10.83
C GLY A 120 -2.02 6.85 -11.63
N ASN A 121 -1.01 7.66 -11.37
CA ASN A 121 0.30 7.55 -12.00
C ASN A 121 0.97 6.20 -11.69
N GLY A 122 1.03 5.84 -10.40
CA GLY A 122 1.66 4.59 -9.94
C GLY A 122 1.00 3.35 -10.50
N PHE A 123 -0.33 3.23 -10.42
CA PHE A 123 -1.07 2.10 -10.98
C PHE A 123 -0.97 2.01 -12.50
N THR A 124 -0.98 3.15 -13.21
CA THR A 124 -0.78 3.18 -14.65
C THR A 124 0.61 2.66 -15.01
N TRP A 125 1.64 3.07 -14.28
CA TRP A 125 3.00 2.58 -14.48
C TRP A 125 3.08 1.06 -14.18
N LEU A 126 2.53 0.61 -13.07
CA LEU A 126 2.49 -0.81 -12.71
C LEU A 126 1.79 -1.65 -13.79
N LYS A 127 0.72 -1.15 -14.40
CA LYS A 127 0.05 -1.86 -15.51
C LYS A 127 0.89 -1.94 -16.78
N THR A 128 1.87 -1.09 -16.99
CA THR A 128 2.83 -1.27 -18.10
C THR A 128 3.78 -2.43 -17.83
N CYS A 129 4.13 -2.67 -16.55
CA CYS A 129 4.95 -3.80 -16.14
C CYS A 129 4.13 -5.11 -16.00
N PHE A 130 2.89 -4.98 -15.55
CA PHE A 130 1.97 -6.09 -15.23
C PHE A 130 0.61 -5.88 -15.90
N PRO A 131 0.49 -6.12 -17.22
CA PRO A 131 -0.74 -5.78 -17.99
C PRO A 131 -2.02 -6.45 -17.48
N SER A 132 -1.91 -7.63 -16.88
CA SER A 132 -3.05 -8.37 -16.30
C SER A 132 -3.48 -7.87 -14.93
N MET A 133 -2.65 -7.07 -14.23
CA MET A 133 -2.96 -6.56 -12.89
C MET A 133 -4.23 -5.69 -12.93
N GLN A 134 -5.16 -5.94 -12.01
CA GLN A 134 -6.34 -5.10 -11.86
C GLN A 134 -6.03 -3.95 -10.90
N ILE A 135 -6.67 -2.79 -11.11
CA ILE A 135 -6.62 -1.69 -10.15
C ILE A 135 -7.77 -1.92 -9.16
N PRO A 136 -7.48 -2.04 -7.84
CA PRO A 136 -8.52 -2.27 -6.85
C PRO A 136 -9.38 -1.01 -6.62
N ALA A 137 -10.52 -1.19 -6.00
CA ALA A 137 -11.26 -0.08 -5.40
C ALA A 137 -10.47 0.42 -4.17
N ILE A 138 -10.13 1.71 -4.18
CA ILE A 138 -9.29 2.32 -3.14
C ILE A 138 -10.16 2.96 -2.06
N TYR A 139 -9.80 2.72 -0.80
CA TYR A 139 -10.48 3.25 0.37
C TYR A 139 -9.48 3.87 1.36
N MET A 140 -10.00 4.73 2.22
CA MET A 140 -9.34 5.18 3.45
C MET A 140 -10.17 4.80 4.66
N HIS A 141 -9.51 4.45 5.76
CA HIS A 141 -10.12 4.15 7.05
C HIS A 141 -9.25 4.64 8.20
N VAL A 142 -9.75 4.52 9.41
CA VAL A 142 -9.00 4.72 10.65
C VAL A 142 -9.11 3.45 11.46
N SER A 143 -7.99 2.87 11.88
CA SER A 143 -7.94 1.59 12.60
C SER A 143 -7.62 1.72 14.10
N GLY A 144 -7.20 2.89 14.56
CA GLY A 144 -6.63 3.06 15.90
C GLY A 144 -5.28 2.32 16.02
N PHE A 145 -4.44 2.46 15.03
CA PHE A 145 -3.11 1.85 14.92
C PHE A 145 -3.06 0.32 14.75
N ASN A 146 -4.22 -0.33 14.64
CA ASN A 146 -4.25 -1.81 14.58
C ASN A 146 -3.71 -2.37 13.25
N GLN A 147 -3.94 -1.67 12.13
CA GLN A 147 -3.53 -2.16 10.81
C GLN A 147 -3.08 -0.98 9.92
N ASN A 148 -2.12 -1.22 9.03
CA ASN A 148 -1.69 -0.20 8.07
C ASN A 148 -2.51 -0.27 6.79
N VAL A 149 -2.60 -1.47 6.22
CA VAL A 149 -3.24 -1.72 4.93
C VAL A 149 -4.21 -2.89 5.07
N LEU A 150 -5.40 -2.75 4.50
CA LEU A 150 -6.39 -3.81 4.37
C LEU A 150 -6.52 -4.16 2.90
N VAL A 151 -6.39 -5.44 2.58
CA VAL A 151 -6.53 -5.96 1.23
C VAL A 151 -7.67 -6.97 1.19
N GLY A 152 -8.56 -6.81 0.21
CA GLY A 152 -9.61 -7.76 -0.14
C GLY A 152 -9.49 -8.15 -1.61
N ASP A 153 -10.38 -9.00 -2.12
CA ASP A 153 -10.33 -9.55 -3.48
C ASP A 153 -10.19 -8.47 -4.58
N SER A 154 -10.78 -7.32 -4.40
CA SER A 154 -10.69 -6.17 -5.32
C SER A 154 -10.72 -4.84 -4.58
N LEU A 155 -10.30 -4.85 -3.32
CA LEU A 155 -10.35 -3.73 -2.39
C LEU A 155 -8.98 -3.52 -1.76
N LEU A 156 -8.58 -2.26 -1.66
CA LEU A 156 -7.38 -1.83 -0.97
C LEU A 156 -7.70 -0.61 -0.11
N SER A 157 -7.42 -0.68 1.18
CA SER A 157 -7.65 0.43 2.09
C SER A 157 -6.44 0.71 2.96
N ILE A 158 -6.12 1.97 3.18
CA ILE A 158 -5.04 2.40 4.08
C ILE A 158 -5.60 3.06 5.33
N SER A 159 -4.94 2.81 6.45
CA SER A 159 -5.27 3.41 7.73
C SER A 159 -4.57 4.76 7.86
N ILE A 160 -5.30 5.84 7.58
CA ILE A 160 -4.72 7.19 7.50
C ILE A 160 -4.23 7.74 8.84
N ASP A 161 -4.69 7.17 9.95
CA ASP A 161 -4.20 7.47 11.29
C ASP A 161 -2.72 7.05 11.52
N LYS A 162 -2.14 6.28 10.60
CA LYS A 162 -0.73 5.89 10.62
C LYS A 162 0.19 6.86 9.86
N TYR A 163 -0.33 7.95 9.30
CA TYR A 163 0.43 8.86 8.44
C TYR A 163 0.22 10.33 8.78
N LEU A 164 0.12 10.64 10.09
CA LEU A 164 -0.12 12.02 10.56
C LEU A 164 1.18 12.84 10.68
N GLY A 165 2.32 12.23 10.47
CA GLY A 165 3.65 12.84 10.60
C GLY A 165 4.44 12.26 11.76
N GLU A 166 5.77 12.19 11.62
CA GLU A 166 6.69 11.59 12.59
C GLU A 166 6.49 12.14 14.01
N GLU A 167 6.21 13.43 14.12
CA GLU A 167 6.08 14.14 15.39
C GLU A 167 4.64 14.17 15.95
N TYR A 168 3.71 13.41 15.38
CA TYR A 168 2.35 13.35 15.91
C TYR A 168 2.36 12.85 17.36
N PRO A 169 1.78 13.60 18.33
CA PRO A 169 2.02 13.36 19.76
C PRO A 169 1.74 11.93 20.22
N LEU A 170 0.61 11.34 19.80
CA LEU A 170 0.26 9.98 20.19
C LEU A 170 1.24 8.91 19.68
N TYR A 171 2.00 9.18 18.63
CA TYR A 171 2.96 8.22 18.14
C TYR A 171 4.11 7.97 19.11
N GLN A 172 4.47 8.96 19.90
CA GLN A 172 5.56 8.84 20.87
C GLN A 172 5.26 7.80 21.96
N ASP A 173 3.98 7.60 22.28
CA ASP A 173 3.56 6.64 23.29
C ASP A 173 3.46 5.20 22.76
N PHE A 174 3.32 5.02 21.44
CA PHE A 174 3.00 3.72 20.84
C PHE A 174 4.05 3.17 19.87
N PHE A 175 4.97 4.03 19.36
CA PHE A 175 5.90 3.63 18.30
C PHE A 175 7.33 4.10 18.58
N TYR A 176 8.29 3.27 18.19
CA TYR A 176 9.71 3.63 18.22
C TYR A 176 10.04 4.64 17.12
N ASP A 177 11.11 5.41 17.30
CA ASP A 177 11.57 6.46 16.35
C ASP A 177 11.70 5.93 14.91
N PHE A 178 12.28 4.74 14.72
CA PHE A 178 12.44 4.17 13.38
C PHE A 178 11.10 3.83 12.71
N GLN A 179 10.04 3.53 13.47
CA GLN A 179 8.69 3.30 12.94
C GLN A 179 8.04 4.62 12.57
N ARG A 180 8.16 5.65 13.43
CA ARG A 180 7.53 6.96 13.22
C ARG A 180 8.01 7.66 11.96
N ARG A 181 9.28 7.46 11.57
CA ARG A 181 9.85 7.98 10.31
C ARG A 181 9.09 7.55 9.07
N LEU A 182 8.48 6.38 9.09
CA LEU A 182 7.65 5.86 8.01
C LEU A 182 6.18 6.30 8.12
N MET A 183 5.80 6.95 9.23
CA MET A 183 4.41 7.33 9.50
C MET A 183 4.12 8.76 9.04
N THR A 184 4.55 9.10 7.85
CA THR A 184 4.38 10.43 7.24
C THR A 184 3.50 10.37 6.00
N PRO A 185 2.85 11.48 5.59
CA PRO A 185 1.98 11.52 4.42
C PRO A 185 2.62 11.02 3.13
N GLU A 186 3.94 11.17 2.99
CA GLU A 186 4.71 10.77 1.82
C GLU A 186 4.71 9.25 1.59
N HIS A 187 4.48 8.47 2.65
CA HIS A 187 4.46 7.00 2.59
C HIS A 187 3.09 6.42 2.17
N ILE A 188 2.01 7.22 2.14
CA ILE A 188 0.68 6.71 1.80
C ILE A 188 0.66 6.04 0.42
N VAL A 189 1.14 6.73 -0.61
CA VAL A 189 1.10 6.19 -1.98
C VAL A 189 2.04 4.99 -2.14
N PRO A 190 3.31 5.04 -1.69
CA PRO A 190 4.18 3.87 -1.65
C PRO A 190 3.55 2.66 -0.96
N ASP A 191 2.93 2.85 0.21
CA ASP A 191 2.36 1.76 1.00
C ASP A 191 1.08 1.18 0.37
N TYR A 192 0.25 2.00 -0.27
CA TYR A 192 -0.86 1.50 -1.09
C TYR A 192 -0.35 0.57 -2.20
N LEU A 193 0.66 1.02 -2.96
CA LEU A 193 1.20 0.23 -4.07
C LEU A 193 1.93 -1.01 -3.58
N ALA A 194 2.69 -0.90 -2.49
CA ALA A 194 3.34 -2.06 -1.86
C ALA A 194 2.32 -3.10 -1.40
N GLY A 195 1.29 -2.67 -0.68
CA GLY A 195 0.23 -3.56 -0.19
C GLY A 195 -0.48 -4.30 -1.33
N TRP A 196 -0.76 -3.61 -2.43
CA TRP A 196 -1.37 -4.24 -3.60
C TRP A 196 -0.43 -5.19 -4.32
N LEU A 197 0.83 -4.79 -4.54
CA LEU A 197 1.84 -5.66 -5.15
C LEU A 197 2.07 -6.93 -4.32
N MET A 198 2.11 -6.82 -2.99
CA MET A 198 2.27 -7.98 -2.11
C MET A 198 1.06 -8.92 -2.14
N SER A 199 -0.13 -8.39 -2.40
CA SER A 199 -1.34 -9.20 -2.57
C SER A 199 -1.39 -9.92 -3.91
N GLU A 200 -1.04 -9.24 -4.99
CA GLU A 200 -1.04 -9.80 -6.35
C GLU A 200 0.14 -10.77 -6.59
N TYR A 201 1.26 -10.53 -5.92
CA TYR A 201 2.50 -11.28 -6.03
C TYR A 201 3.00 -11.66 -4.63
N PRO A 202 2.36 -12.62 -3.95
CA PRO A 202 2.71 -13.00 -2.59
C PRO A 202 4.12 -13.58 -2.49
N PHE A 203 4.68 -13.56 -1.30
CA PHE A 203 5.98 -14.14 -1.03
C PHE A 203 5.98 -15.66 -1.26
N GLU A 204 6.87 -16.13 -2.11
CA GLU A 204 7.04 -17.56 -2.45
C GLU A 204 8.38 -18.14 -1.95
N GLY A 205 9.18 -17.34 -1.23
CA GLY A 205 10.46 -17.76 -0.67
C GLY A 205 10.32 -18.59 0.61
N LYS A 206 11.44 -18.96 1.17
CA LYS A 206 11.47 -19.71 2.44
C LYS A 206 11.23 -18.77 3.63
N GLU A 207 10.17 -19.03 4.40
CA GLU A 207 9.73 -18.20 5.52
C GLU A 207 10.83 -17.95 6.59
N ASN A 208 11.71 -18.92 6.79
CA ASN A 208 12.78 -18.88 7.78
C ASN A 208 14.12 -18.38 7.21
N VAL A 209 14.16 -17.90 5.95
CA VAL A 209 15.36 -17.38 5.31
C VAL A 209 15.23 -15.86 5.17
N LEU A 210 15.97 -15.14 6.01
CA LEU A 210 15.94 -13.66 6.02
C LEU A 210 16.28 -13.07 4.64
N LEU A 211 17.27 -13.64 3.95
CA LEU A 211 17.68 -13.16 2.62
C LEU A 211 16.53 -13.22 1.59
N ASP A 212 15.74 -14.29 1.61
CA ASP A 212 14.60 -14.43 0.70
C ASP A 212 13.56 -13.32 0.95
N ARG A 213 13.29 -13.00 2.22
CA ARG A 213 12.42 -11.88 2.62
C ARG A 213 12.99 -10.54 2.20
N MET A 214 14.27 -10.30 2.45
CA MET A 214 14.94 -9.05 2.05
C MET A 214 14.90 -8.84 0.54
N ILE A 215 15.13 -9.89 -0.25
CA ILE A 215 15.05 -9.82 -1.72
C ILE A 215 13.62 -9.51 -2.18
N TYR A 216 12.63 -10.14 -1.57
CA TYR A 216 11.22 -9.89 -1.89
C TYR A 216 10.82 -8.44 -1.61
N GLU A 217 11.06 -7.95 -0.40
CA GLU A 217 10.80 -6.56 0.00
C GLU A 217 11.56 -5.57 -0.90
N GLY A 218 12.82 -5.87 -1.20
CA GLY A 218 13.64 -5.07 -2.10
C GLY A 218 13.06 -4.98 -3.52
N LYS A 219 12.48 -6.06 -4.06
CA LYS A 219 11.80 -6.05 -5.36
C LYS A 219 10.57 -5.14 -5.34
N ILE A 220 9.74 -5.20 -4.29
CA ILE A 220 8.56 -4.34 -4.14
C ILE A 220 8.99 -2.86 -4.09
N LYS A 221 9.94 -2.52 -3.23
CA LYS A 221 10.46 -1.15 -3.11
C LYS A 221 11.12 -0.64 -4.39
N TYR A 222 11.83 -1.52 -5.10
CA TYR A 222 12.43 -1.19 -6.39
C TYR A 222 11.35 -0.81 -7.43
N LEU A 223 10.27 -1.58 -7.53
CA LEU A 223 9.17 -1.26 -8.45
C LEU A 223 8.53 0.10 -8.10
N ILE A 224 8.31 0.38 -6.82
CA ILE A 224 7.75 1.66 -6.37
C ILE A 224 8.71 2.81 -6.72
N HIS A 225 10.01 2.64 -6.50
CA HIS A 225 11.01 3.66 -6.87
C HIS A 225 11.06 3.90 -8.38
N GLN A 226 10.88 2.87 -9.19
CA GLN A 226 10.80 3.05 -10.66
C GLN A 226 9.53 3.79 -11.09
N ALA A 227 8.42 3.60 -10.39
CA ALA A 227 7.18 4.35 -10.63
C ALA A 227 7.30 5.83 -10.17
N PHE A 228 8.11 6.10 -9.14
CA PHE A 228 8.32 7.42 -8.51
C PHE A 228 9.81 7.70 -8.31
N PRO A 229 10.57 7.95 -9.38
CA PRO A 229 12.01 8.15 -9.28
C PRO A 229 12.42 9.41 -8.51
N GLU A 230 11.49 10.33 -8.27
CA GLU A 230 11.69 11.51 -7.43
C GLU A 230 11.67 11.20 -5.92
N LEU A 231 11.11 10.06 -5.51
CA LEU A 231 11.16 9.62 -4.12
C LEU A 231 12.58 9.22 -3.76
N LYS A 232 13.14 9.85 -2.75
CA LYS A 232 14.46 9.51 -2.25
C LYS A 232 14.47 8.07 -1.74
N PRO A 233 15.51 7.28 -2.05
CA PRO A 233 15.63 5.90 -1.55
C PRO A 233 15.54 5.81 -0.01
N GLU A 234 16.07 6.81 0.70
CA GLU A 234 16.02 6.90 2.15
C GLU A 234 14.58 6.93 2.67
N VAL A 235 13.70 7.66 1.98
CA VAL A 235 12.26 7.71 2.32
C VAL A 235 11.64 6.33 2.15
N LEU A 236 11.83 5.68 0.99
CA LEU A 236 11.27 4.35 0.74
C LEU A 236 11.80 3.26 1.67
N MET A 237 13.06 3.37 2.07
CA MET A 237 13.73 2.35 2.90
C MET A 237 13.64 2.66 4.39
N GLY A 238 13.27 3.87 4.77
CA GLY A 238 13.23 4.31 6.16
C GLY A 238 14.60 4.52 6.79
N TYR A 239 15.64 4.77 5.97
CA TYR A 239 16.96 5.07 6.47
C TYR A 239 17.09 6.55 6.86
N THR A 240 18.11 6.86 7.65
CA THR A 240 18.58 8.22 7.87
C THR A 240 19.82 8.47 7.01
N GLU A 241 20.11 9.74 6.69
CA GLU A 241 21.34 10.12 5.95
C GLU A 241 22.63 9.66 6.66
N THR A 242 22.52 9.27 7.92
CA THR A 242 23.66 8.82 8.76
C THR A 242 23.65 7.33 9.08
N SER A 243 22.78 6.55 8.44
CA SER A 243 22.65 5.09 8.70
C SER A 243 23.46 4.27 7.72
#